data_1f5e6928d6be32b8a51c1246cfea5540
#
_entry.id   1f5e6928d6be32b8a51c1246cfea5540
#
_cell.length_a   1.000
_cell.length_b   1.000
_cell.length_c   1.000
_cell.angle_alpha   90.00
_cell.angle_beta   90.00
_cell.angle_gamma   90.00
#
_symmetry.space_group_name_H-M   'P 1'
#
loop_
_entity.id
_entity.type
_entity.pdbx_description
1 polymer ?
#
loop_
_entity_poly.entity_id
_entity_poly.type
_entity_poly.pdbx_seq_one_letter_code
_entity_poly.pdbx_strand_id
1 'polypeptide(L)'
;LVGSEMCIRDRNNLLCSDWDRSDMEGLDYNGLYEYLYRMKYGERYEFSGNSSGIPAEEFENLIMEFLPITAEQIKKWAVFDSEHQTYDWERLGCLNYSPTHFGTSLPEVVEIRDSGEGNNVLVVDAVCDTFICNDAVITSELTVKFNDDKSFKYMGNKILNNGTKEVPKYQYRIKRKN
;
A
#
# COMPACT_ATOMS: atom_id res chain seq x y z
N LEU A 1 3.88 15.74 -0.83
CA LEU A 1 2.92 14.68 -1.15
C LEU A 1 3.29 13.33 -0.53
N VAL A 2 4.50 13.19 -0.09
CA VAL A 2 4.96 12.09 0.75
C VAL A 2 5.11 12.69 2.13
N GLY A 3 3.98 12.72 2.87
CA GLY A 3 3.99 13.20 4.25
C GLY A 3 4.97 12.38 5.06
N SER A 4 5.60 13.01 6.03
CA SER A 4 6.65 12.55 6.93
C SER A 4 6.33 11.27 7.76
N GLU A 5 5.32 10.50 7.39
CA GLU A 5 4.88 9.31 8.10
C GLU A 5 4.60 8.09 7.19
N MET A 6 5.12 8.09 5.97
CA MET A 6 5.16 6.86 5.17
C MET A 6 6.24 5.95 5.75
N CYS A 7 5.96 5.45 6.92
CA CYS A 7 6.78 4.43 7.54
C CYS A 7 6.57 3.14 6.75
N ILE A 8 7.61 2.56 6.14
CA ILE A 8 7.59 1.18 5.62
C ILE A 8 7.21 0.18 6.74
N ARG A 9 7.12 0.64 7.97
CA ARG A 9 6.47 -0.09 9.08
C ARG A 9 5.09 -0.62 8.73
N ASP A 10 4.36 0.12 7.93
CA ASP A 10 3.02 -0.24 7.48
C ASP A 10 3.06 -0.87 6.10
N ARG A 11 4.07 -1.68 5.82
CA ARG A 11 4.29 -2.47 4.63
C ARG A 11 3.03 -2.63 3.79
N ASN A 12 2.72 -1.60 3.06
CA ASN A 12 1.80 -1.81 1.98
C ASN A 12 2.59 -2.49 0.87
N ASN A 13 2.08 -3.53 0.29
CA ASN A 13 2.77 -4.14 -0.82
C ASN A 13 2.77 -3.30 -2.10
N LEU A 14 2.29 -2.06 -2.06
CA LEU A 14 2.47 -1.09 -3.13
C LEU A 14 3.95 -0.80 -3.41
N LEU A 15 4.80 -0.73 -2.37
CA LEU A 15 6.23 -0.44 -2.51
C LEU A 15 7.13 -1.67 -2.31
N CYS A 16 6.60 -2.75 -1.76
CA CYS A 16 7.38 -3.93 -1.40
C CYS A 16 7.27 -5.09 -2.40
N SER A 17 6.57 -4.90 -3.50
CA SER A 17 6.42 -5.90 -4.56
C SER A 17 6.36 -5.24 -5.93
N ASP A 18 6.74 -6.00 -6.95
CA ASP A 18 6.48 -5.64 -8.34
C ASP A 18 5.00 -5.86 -8.62
N TRP A 19 4.37 -4.91 -9.23
CA TRP A 19 2.99 -4.99 -9.71
C TRP A 19 2.72 -3.91 -10.76
N ASP A 20 1.74 -4.14 -11.62
CA ASP A 20 1.22 -3.18 -12.58
C ASP A 20 -0.30 -3.36 -12.78
N ARG A 21 -0.90 -2.60 -13.69
CA ARG A 21 -2.33 -2.69 -13.98
C ARG A 21 -2.81 -4.07 -14.43
N SER A 22 -1.93 -4.89 -14.99
CA SER A 22 -2.26 -6.26 -15.44
C SER A 22 -2.11 -7.30 -14.35
N ASP A 23 -1.35 -6.98 -13.29
CA ASP A 23 -1.06 -7.89 -12.17
C ASP A 23 -1.29 -7.21 -10.82
N MET A 24 -2.55 -6.96 -10.51
CA MET A 24 -2.98 -6.36 -9.24
C MET A 24 -3.54 -7.40 -8.26
N GLU A 25 -3.68 -8.66 -8.66
CA GLU A 25 -4.24 -9.72 -7.80
C GLU A 25 -3.40 -9.97 -6.54
N GLY A 26 -2.09 -9.74 -6.63
CA GLY A 26 -1.14 -9.91 -5.53
C GLY A 26 -1.20 -8.81 -4.45
N LEU A 27 -1.98 -7.74 -4.63
CA LEU A 27 -2.06 -6.66 -3.65
C LEU A 27 -2.93 -7.05 -2.45
N ASP A 28 -2.50 -6.60 -1.26
CA ASP A 28 -3.25 -6.78 -0.01
C ASP A 28 -4.21 -5.60 0.21
N TYR A 29 -5.37 -5.66 -0.42
CA TYR A 29 -6.36 -4.59 -0.34
C TYR A 29 -6.85 -4.33 1.08
N ASN A 30 -7.05 -5.38 1.87
CA ASN A 30 -7.47 -5.26 3.26
C ASN A 30 -6.39 -4.56 4.11
N GLY A 31 -5.11 -4.88 3.85
CA GLY A 31 -3.98 -4.22 4.51
C GLY A 31 -3.75 -2.79 4.04
N LEU A 32 -4.12 -2.45 2.79
CA LEU A 32 -3.96 -1.11 2.22
C LEU A 32 -5.00 -0.11 2.73
N TYR A 33 -6.18 -0.57 3.12
CA TYR A 33 -7.31 0.31 3.44
C TYR A 33 -6.96 1.38 4.48
N GLU A 34 -6.45 0.99 5.66
CA GLU A 34 -6.15 1.95 6.73
C GLU A 34 -5.04 2.93 6.33
N TYR A 35 -4.08 2.47 5.51
CA TYR A 35 -3.05 3.34 4.96
C TYR A 35 -3.63 4.41 4.03
N LEU A 36 -4.48 4.01 3.08
CA LEU A 36 -5.13 4.92 2.13
C LEU A 36 -6.12 5.86 2.85
N TYR A 37 -6.84 5.35 3.84
CA TYR A 37 -7.73 6.14 4.69
C TYR A 37 -6.96 7.26 5.41
N ARG A 38 -5.87 6.90 6.07
CA ARG A 38 -5.02 7.87 6.77
C ARG A 38 -4.40 8.90 5.82
N MET A 39 -3.99 8.47 4.63
CA MET A 39 -3.45 9.37 3.62
C MET A 39 -4.51 10.38 3.15
N LYS A 40 -5.77 9.96 2.99
CA LYS A 40 -6.86 10.81 2.53
C LYS A 40 -7.37 11.76 3.61
N TYR A 41 -7.58 11.25 4.81
CA TYR A 41 -8.27 11.98 5.89
C TYR A 41 -7.32 12.55 6.96
N GLY A 42 -6.05 12.17 6.97
CA GLY A 42 -5.07 12.62 7.96
C GLY A 42 -5.21 11.97 9.34
N GLU A 43 -6.14 11.04 9.50
CA GLU A 43 -6.46 10.36 10.76
C GLU A 43 -6.54 8.85 10.59
N ARG A 44 -6.46 8.13 11.69
CA ARG A 44 -6.60 6.67 11.67
C ARG A 44 -8.06 6.28 11.47
N TYR A 45 -8.27 5.17 10.79
CA TYR A 45 -9.59 4.58 10.73
C TYR A 45 -10.02 4.08 12.12
N GLU A 46 -11.15 4.58 12.60
CA GLU A 46 -11.77 4.11 13.82
C GLU A 46 -13.06 3.36 13.48
N PHE A 47 -13.06 2.09 13.81
CA PHE A 47 -14.23 1.25 13.58
C PHE A 47 -15.37 1.67 14.51
N SER A 48 -16.45 2.18 13.96
CA SER A 48 -17.56 2.78 14.71
C SER A 48 -18.82 1.90 14.82
N GLY A 49 -18.74 0.60 14.47
CA GLY A 49 -19.91 -0.24 14.36
C GLY A 49 -19.86 -1.58 15.11
N ASN A 50 -21.03 -2.20 15.25
CA ASN A 50 -21.18 -3.59 15.75
C ASN A 50 -20.93 -4.63 14.66
N SER A 51 -20.49 -4.22 13.45
CA SER A 51 -20.21 -5.10 12.33
C SER A 51 -18.78 -5.64 12.38
N SER A 52 -18.56 -6.82 11.84
CA SER A 52 -17.25 -7.49 11.86
C SER A 52 -16.25 -6.98 10.82
N GLY A 53 -16.58 -5.92 10.07
CA GLY A 53 -15.74 -5.42 8.98
C GLY A 53 -16.19 -4.07 8.43
N ILE A 54 -15.46 -3.57 7.43
CA ILE A 54 -15.73 -2.29 6.77
C ILE A 54 -16.83 -2.49 5.72
N PRO A 55 -17.87 -1.61 5.67
CA PRO A 55 -18.91 -1.69 4.64
C PRO A 55 -18.33 -1.69 3.22
N ALA A 56 -18.91 -2.52 2.34
CA ALA A 56 -18.37 -2.73 0.98
C ALA A 56 -18.25 -1.43 0.19
N GLU A 57 -19.28 -0.60 0.19
CA GLU A 57 -19.27 0.66 -0.54
C GLU A 57 -18.15 1.61 -0.07
N GLU A 58 -17.96 1.73 1.23
CA GLU A 58 -16.91 2.57 1.83
C GLU A 58 -15.51 2.08 1.43
N PHE A 59 -15.28 0.77 1.57
CA PHE A 59 -14.02 0.13 1.25
C PHE A 59 -13.69 0.26 -0.23
N GLU A 60 -14.63 -0.12 -1.10
CA GLU A 60 -14.45 -0.11 -2.56
C GLU A 60 -14.19 1.30 -3.09
N ASN A 61 -14.96 2.29 -2.64
CA ASN A 61 -14.79 3.68 -3.05
C ASN A 61 -13.39 4.21 -2.70
N LEU A 62 -12.90 3.92 -1.50
CA LEU A 62 -11.56 4.36 -1.10
C LEU A 62 -10.47 3.68 -1.94
N ILE A 63 -10.54 2.37 -2.13
CA ILE A 63 -9.54 1.64 -2.93
C ILE A 63 -9.56 2.11 -4.38
N MET A 64 -10.73 2.25 -5.01
CA MET A 64 -10.88 2.71 -6.40
C MET A 64 -10.44 4.16 -6.61
N GLU A 65 -10.42 4.97 -5.58
CA GLU A 65 -9.90 6.35 -5.68
C GLU A 65 -8.41 6.35 -5.97
N PHE A 66 -7.64 5.45 -5.33
CA PHE A 66 -6.18 5.40 -5.43
C PHE A 66 -5.63 4.35 -6.38
N LEU A 67 -6.44 3.38 -6.79
CA LEU A 67 -6.01 2.28 -7.67
C LEU A 67 -6.93 2.16 -8.89
N PRO A 68 -6.40 1.80 -10.07
CA PRO A 68 -7.17 1.62 -11.30
C PRO A 68 -7.86 0.23 -11.33
N ILE A 69 -8.76 -0.02 -10.39
CA ILE A 69 -9.41 -1.31 -10.14
C ILE A 69 -10.93 -1.13 -10.06
N THR A 70 -11.68 -2.21 -10.30
CA THR A 70 -13.16 -2.22 -10.16
C THR A 70 -13.60 -2.90 -8.86
N ALA A 71 -14.83 -2.61 -8.43
CA ALA A 71 -15.42 -3.23 -7.24
C ALA A 71 -15.48 -4.77 -7.35
N GLU A 72 -15.76 -5.32 -8.55
CA GLU A 72 -15.78 -6.76 -8.78
C GLU A 72 -14.40 -7.40 -8.59
N GLN A 73 -13.35 -6.72 -9.05
CA GLN A 73 -11.98 -7.18 -8.85
C GLN A 73 -11.59 -7.13 -7.36
N ILE A 74 -11.98 -6.06 -6.65
CA ILE A 74 -11.74 -5.95 -5.21
C ILE A 74 -12.44 -7.09 -4.45
N LYS A 75 -13.71 -7.36 -4.75
CA LYS A 75 -14.47 -8.48 -4.16
C LYS A 75 -13.83 -9.83 -4.40
N LYS A 76 -13.24 -10.01 -5.57
CA LYS A 76 -12.55 -11.26 -5.93
C LYS A 76 -11.21 -11.44 -5.21
N TRP A 77 -10.48 -10.34 -5.00
CA TRP A 77 -9.08 -10.41 -4.54
C TRP A 77 -8.88 -10.05 -3.08
N ALA A 78 -9.80 -9.31 -2.47
CA ALA A 78 -9.79 -9.03 -1.04
C ALA A 78 -10.54 -10.09 -0.22
N VAL A 79 -10.37 -10.04 1.09
CA VAL A 79 -11.16 -10.87 2.01
C VAL A 79 -12.50 -10.18 2.26
N PHE A 80 -13.53 -10.71 1.62
CA PHE A 80 -14.88 -10.15 1.58
C PHE A 80 -15.89 -11.11 2.19
N ASP A 81 -16.73 -10.59 3.08
CA ASP A 81 -17.88 -11.30 3.64
C ASP A 81 -19.13 -10.94 2.82
N SER A 82 -19.59 -11.89 2.01
CA SER A 82 -20.74 -11.70 1.13
C SER A 82 -22.07 -11.70 1.89
N GLU A 83 -22.14 -12.28 3.07
CA GLU A 83 -23.36 -12.31 3.89
C GLU A 83 -23.62 -10.95 4.53
N HIS A 84 -22.59 -10.33 5.07
CA HIS A 84 -22.68 -9.03 5.75
C HIS A 84 -22.34 -7.85 4.83
N GLN A 85 -21.90 -8.10 3.59
CA GLN A 85 -21.43 -7.08 2.65
C GLN A 85 -20.32 -6.19 3.24
N THR A 86 -19.32 -6.82 3.88
CA THR A 86 -18.20 -6.14 4.53
C THR A 86 -16.86 -6.75 4.12
N TYR A 87 -15.80 -5.95 4.22
CA TYR A 87 -14.42 -6.42 4.09
C TYR A 87 -13.78 -6.59 5.46
N ASP A 88 -13.10 -7.70 5.64
CA ASP A 88 -12.34 -7.95 6.87
C ASP A 88 -11.30 -6.84 7.08
N TRP A 89 -11.21 -6.36 8.31
CA TRP A 89 -10.25 -5.35 8.71
C TRP A 89 -9.57 -5.71 10.02
N GLU A 90 -8.30 -5.41 10.09
CA GLU A 90 -7.50 -5.59 11.27
C GLU A 90 -6.70 -4.32 11.54
N ARG A 91 -6.84 -3.77 12.75
CA ARG A 91 -6.19 -2.52 13.13
C ARG A 91 -4.68 -2.60 12.97
N LEU A 92 -4.08 -1.56 12.39
CA LEU A 92 -2.64 -1.35 12.40
C LEU A 92 -2.15 -1.18 13.84
N GLY A 93 -1.45 -2.16 14.35
CA GLY A 93 -0.93 -2.14 15.72
C GLY A 93 0.32 -2.97 15.91
N CYS A 94 1.00 -2.75 17.03
CA CYS A 94 2.25 -3.44 17.37
C CYS A 94 2.10 -4.96 17.53
N LEU A 95 0.88 -5.47 17.74
CA LEU A 95 0.63 -6.89 17.93
C LEU A 95 0.55 -7.68 16.61
N ASN A 96 0.23 -7.01 15.50
CA ASN A 96 0.11 -7.62 14.17
C ASN A 96 1.38 -7.42 13.34
N TYR A 97 2.43 -6.97 13.98
CA TYR A 97 3.70 -6.65 13.37
C TYR A 97 4.63 -7.85 13.45
N SER A 98 4.92 -8.47 12.31
CA SER A 98 6.09 -9.34 12.19
C SER A 98 7.33 -8.47 12.14
N PRO A 99 8.22 -8.53 13.14
CA PRO A 99 9.44 -7.76 13.11
C PRO A 99 10.26 -8.20 11.90
N THR A 100 10.44 -7.30 10.97
CA THR A 100 11.38 -7.49 9.89
C THR A 100 12.61 -6.69 10.13
N HIS A 101 13.66 -7.10 9.44
CA HIS A 101 14.98 -6.49 9.52
C HIS A 101 15.04 -5.05 8.97
N PHE A 102 13.94 -4.50 8.46
CA PHE A 102 13.93 -3.17 7.83
C PHE A 102 13.52 -2.03 8.78
N GLY A 103 13.20 -2.27 10.03
CA GLY A 103 12.92 -1.21 11.02
C GLY A 103 11.96 -0.12 10.54
N THR A 104 12.24 1.09 10.91
CA THR A 104 11.60 2.31 10.39
C THR A 104 12.38 2.78 9.18
N SER A 105 11.97 2.44 7.98
CA SER A 105 12.51 3.06 6.78
C SER A 105 11.64 4.23 6.36
N LEU A 106 12.28 5.30 5.93
CA LEU A 106 11.61 6.48 5.38
C LEU A 106 11.79 6.46 3.86
N PRO A 107 10.71 6.41 3.09
CA PRO A 107 10.79 6.54 1.65
C PRO A 107 11.09 7.99 1.28
N GLU A 108 12.03 8.18 0.39
CA GLU A 108 12.40 9.48 -0.18
C GLU A 108 12.28 9.42 -1.69
N VAL A 109 11.58 10.39 -2.28
CA VAL A 109 11.53 10.53 -3.74
C VAL A 109 12.80 11.25 -4.17
N VAL A 110 13.68 10.53 -4.84
CA VAL A 110 15.00 11.05 -5.29
C VAL A 110 14.96 11.55 -6.73
N GLU A 111 14.02 11.08 -7.52
CA GLU A 111 13.84 11.50 -8.91
C GLU A 111 12.38 11.41 -9.33
N ILE A 112 11.95 12.32 -10.21
CA ILE A 112 10.63 12.28 -10.86
C ILE A 112 10.85 12.34 -12.36
N ARG A 113 10.31 11.35 -13.09
CA ARG A 113 10.37 11.25 -14.54
C ARG A 113 8.98 11.26 -15.15
N ASP A 114 8.76 12.06 -16.16
CA ASP A 114 7.54 11.96 -16.98
C ASP A 114 7.64 10.71 -17.86
N SER A 115 6.64 9.84 -17.79
CA SER A 115 6.55 8.64 -18.63
C SER A 115 5.49 8.74 -19.73
N GLY A 116 4.91 9.92 -19.91
CA GLY A 116 3.89 10.19 -20.93
C GLY A 116 2.48 9.81 -20.45
N GLU A 117 1.49 10.24 -21.22
CA GLU A 117 0.06 9.96 -20.97
C GLU A 117 -0.45 10.41 -19.58
N GLY A 118 0.21 11.41 -18.97
CA GLY A 118 -0.08 11.91 -17.64
C GLY A 118 0.44 11.02 -16.50
N ASN A 119 1.28 10.02 -16.82
CA ASN A 119 1.95 9.21 -15.83
C ASN A 119 3.32 9.78 -15.47
N ASN A 120 3.68 9.67 -14.21
CA ASN A 120 5.01 9.99 -13.70
C ASN A 120 5.59 8.78 -13.01
N VAL A 121 6.86 8.54 -13.20
CA VAL A 121 7.64 7.56 -12.45
C VAL A 121 8.39 8.28 -11.34
N LEU A 122 8.08 7.93 -10.11
CA LEU A 122 8.78 8.38 -8.92
C LEU A 122 9.84 7.34 -8.58
N VAL A 123 11.11 7.73 -8.61
CA VAL A 123 12.18 6.89 -8.07
C VAL A 123 12.19 7.10 -6.57
N VAL A 124 11.91 6.03 -5.83
CA VAL A 124 11.76 6.07 -4.39
C VAL A 124 12.86 5.23 -3.75
N ASP A 125 13.69 5.89 -2.94
CA ASP A 125 14.66 5.22 -2.07
C ASP A 125 14.05 5.07 -0.68
N ALA A 126 13.99 3.84 -0.20
CA ALA A 126 13.60 3.55 1.17
C ALA A 126 14.85 3.29 2.01
N VAL A 127 15.22 4.28 2.80
CA VAL A 127 16.41 4.22 3.67
C VAL A 127 16.01 3.52 4.96
N CYS A 128 16.69 2.42 5.29
CA CYS A 128 16.49 1.72 6.55
C CYS A 128 17.18 2.45 7.71
N ASP A 129 16.57 2.35 8.89
CA ASP A 129 17.16 2.86 10.13
C ASP A 129 18.56 2.22 10.37
N THR A 130 19.52 3.07 10.67
CA THR A 130 20.94 2.73 10.85
C THR A 130 21.21 1.65 11.92
N PHE A 131 20.28 1.41 12.82
CA PHE A 131 20.42 0.38 13.86
C PHE A 131 20.31 -1.05 13.34
N ILE A 132 19.61 -1.25 12.23
CA ILE A 132 19.28 -2.60 11.74
C ILE A 132 19.98 -2.89 10.41
N CYS A 133 20.33 -1.85 9.65
CA CYS A 133 20.78 -2.01 8.27
C CYS A 133 21.55 -0.75 7.84
N ASN A 134 22.84 -0.73 8.08
CA ASN A 134 23.65 0.47 7.89
C ASN A 134 23.63 1.09 6.48
N ASP A 135 23.18 0.40 5.44
CA ASP A 135 23.20 0.90 4.06
C ASP A 135 22.12 0.25 3.17
N ALA A 136 21.05 -0.30 3.73
CA ALA A 136 20.05 -0.91 2.90
C ALA A 136 19.08 0.14 2.38
N VAL A 137 19.32 0.56 1.17
CA VAL A 137 18.39 1.36 0.38
C VAL A 137 17.66 0.42 -0.57
N ILE A 138 16.35 0.35 -0.44
CA ILE A 138 15.51 -0.29 -1.45
C ILE A 138 15.10 0.81 -2.42
N THR A 139 15.45 0.65 -3.68
CA THR A 139 15.06 1.59 -4.73
C THR A 139 13.94 0.98 -5.55
N SER A 140 12.87 1.71 -5.73
CA SER A 140 11.75 1.32 -6.58
C SER A 140 11.32 2.43 -7.53
N GLU A 141 10.71 2.05 -8.63
CA GLU A 141 10.03 2.95 -9.57
C GLU A 141 8.53 2.83 -9.34
N LEU A 142 7.97 3.82 -8.64
CA LEU A 142 6.54 3.92 -8.39
C LEU A 142 5.88 4.74 -9.50
N THR A 143 5.05 4.12 -10.33
CA THR A 143 4.29 4.82 -11.36
C THR A 143 3.02 5.41 -10.76
N VAL A 144 2.84 6.70 -10.96
CA VAL A 144 1.69 7.47 -10.46
C VAL A 144 1.08 8.28 -11.60
N LYS A 145 -0.24 8.27 -11.71
CA LYS A 145 -0.98 9.15 -12.62
C LYS A 145 -1.59 10.29 -11.81
N PHE A 146 -1.19 11.52 -12.13
CA PHE A 146 -1.81 12.72 -11.56
C PHE A 146 -2.97 13.19 -12.45
N ASN A 147 -4.06 13.61 -11.84
CA ASN A 147 -5.21 14.18 -12.50
C ASN A 147 -5.21 15.71 -12.34
N ASP A 148 -5.97 16.42 -13.18
CA ASP A 148 -6.06 17.89 -13.18
C ASP A 148 -6.60 18.46 -11.86
N ASP A 149 -7.43 17.70 -11.14
CA ASP A 149 -7.99 18.05 -9.83
C ASP A 149 -7.02 17.83 -8.66
N LYS A 150 -5.76 17.51 -8.95
CA LYS A 150 -4.70 17.16 -7.99
C LYS A 150 -4.87 15.81 -7.29
N SER A 151 -5.90 15.05 -7.63
CA SER A 151 -5.96 13.63 -7.24
C SER A 151 -4.91 12.81 -7.99
N PHE A 152 -4.63 11.62 -7.50
CA PHE A 152 -3.68 10.74 -8.17
C PHE A 152 -4.08 9.28 -8.01
N LYS A 153 -3.54 8.44 -8.88
CA LYS A 153 -3.68 6.98 -8.79
C LYS A 153 -2.31 6.31 -8.88
N TYR A 154 -2.10 5.32 -8.06
CA TYR A 154 -0.97 4.40 -8.21
C TYR A 154 -1.23 3.48 -9.41
N MET A 155 -0.26 3.36 -10.29
CA MET A 155 -0.40 2.64 -11.55
C MET A 155 0.50 1.41 -11.64
N GLY A 156 1.52 1.32 -10.80
CA GLY A 156 2.46 0.22 -10.73
C GLY A 156 3.67 0.52 -9.88
N ASN A 157 4.41 -0.52 -9.54
CA ASN A 157 5.69 -0.42 -8.82
C ASN A 157 6.66 -1.48 -9.34
N LYS A 158 7.92 -1.10 -9.50
CA LYS A 158 9.00 -1.99 -9.89
C LYS A 158 10.18 -1.81 -8.95
N ILE A 159 10.59 -2.89 -8.32
CA ILE A 159 11.78 -2.89 -7.46
C ILE A 159 13.02 -2.96 -8.33
N LEU A 160 13.91 -1.97 -8.19
CA LEU A 160 15.18 -1.89 -8.93
C LEU A 160 16.34 -2.45 -8.14
N ASN A 161 16.33 -2.22 -6.82
CA ASN A 161 17.42 -2.58 -5.93
C ASN A 161 16.86 -3.00 -4.58
N ASN A 162 17.27 -4.17 -4.12
CA ASN A 162 16.91 -4.72 -2.81
C ASN A 162 17.84 -4.22 -1.69
N GLY A 163 18.74 -3.28 -1.99
CA GLY A 163 19.74 -2.81 -1.05
C GLY A 163 20.76 -3.89 -0.71
N THR A 164 21.26 -3.86 0.52
CA THR A 164 22.24 -4.84 1.02
C THR A 164 21.60 -6.14 1.49
N LYS A 165 20.28 -6.21 1.55
CA LYS A 165 19.51 -7.40 1.98
C LYS A 165 18.34 -7.61 1.04
N GLU A 166 17.90 -8.87 0.94
CA GLU A 166 16.70 -9.21 0.20
C GLU A 166 15.48 -8.48 0.77
N VAL A 167 14.60 -8.03 -0.13
CA VAL A 167 13.28 -7.53 0.27
C VAL A 167 12.51 -8.66 0.93
N PRO A 168 12.07 -8.49 2.18
CA PRO A 168 11.33 -9.53 2.85
C PRO A 168 10.04 -9.83 2.10
N LYS A 169 9.71 -11.10 2.00
CA LYS A 169 8.44 -11.51 1.42
C LYS A 169 7.28 -10.86 2.17
N TYR A 170 6.40 -10.21 1.44
CA TYR A 170 5.21 -9.60 2.00
C TYR A 170 4.32 -10.65 2.70
N GLN A 171 3.79 -10.30 3.86
CA GLN A 171 2.85 -11.14 4.59
C GLN A 171 1.51 -10.42 4.68
N TYR A 172 0.47 -11.04 4.10
CA TYR A 172 -0.89 -10.51 4.18
C TYR A 172 -1.33 -10.43 5.65
N ARG A 173 -1.91 -9.30 6.03
CA ARG A 173 -2.46 -9.11 7.37
C ARG A 173 -3.61 -10.03 7.64
N ILE A 174 -4.54 -10.07 6.70
CA ILE A 174 -5.72 -10.91 6.77
C ILE A 174 -5.50 -12.07 5.83
N LYS A 175 -5.46 -13.27 6.39
CA LYS A 175 -5.27 -14.49 5.59
C LYS A 175 -6.53 -14.76 4.79
N ARG A 176 -6.37 -14.84 3.46
CA ARG A 176 -7.45 -15.32 2.59
C ARG A 176 -7.86 -16.72 3.07
N LYS A 177 -9.15 -16.92 3.27
CA LYS A 177 -9.71 -18.26 3.51
C LYS A 177 -9.66 -19.00 2.17
N ASN A 178 -8.85 -20.06 2.09
CA ASN A 178 -8.81 -20.96 0.94
C ASN A 178 -10.15 -21.69 0.78
#